data_82c5c48e46a74795a655c2427375a20c
#
_entry.id   82c5c48e46a74795a655c2427375a20c
#
_cell.length_a   1.000
_cell.length_b   1.000
_cell.length_c   1.000
_cell.angle_alpha   90.00
_cell.angle_beta   90.00
_cell.angle_gamma   90.00
#
_symmetry.space_group_name_H-M   'P 1'
#
loop_
_entity.id
_entity.type
_entity.pdbx_description
1 polymer ?
#
loop_
_entity_poly.entity_id
_entity_poly.type
_entity_poly.pdbx_seq_one_letter_code
_entity_poly.pdbx_strand_id
1 'polypeptide(L)'
;RRQRQMCIRDSYWINPGDSGDPASFSWELPSGFDISEPIWPTPELIPYPPLTTFGYTDELKLLFKLSLPKQFDPINKFSVKSKWLVCADVCIPQEGKVNFTLSKGSSNDFLVQNILINEVRSSIPKAIKQKVDSKIEGEILILNLSDFDSDIKDAYFFPFKENVIDYSINQKLDKNLDGIKLYVNLLEKNKAVGLSGGVL
;
A
#
# COMPACT_ATOMS: atom_id res chain seq x y z
N ARG A 1 24.65 -17.34 -25.00
CA ARG A 1 24.52 -16.15 -24.11
C ARG A 1 23.08 -16.14 -23.60
N ARG A 2 22.83 -16.62 -22.37
CA ARG A 2 21.54 -16.44 -21.67
C ARG A 2 21.48 -14.98 -21.23
N GLN A 3 20.62 -14.21 -21.85
CA GLN A 3 20.23 -12.91 -21.38
C GLN A 3 19.47 -13.15 -20.07
N ARG A 4 20.09 -12.80 -18.94
CA ARG A 4 19.40 -12.74 -17.66
C ARG A 4 18.39 -11.60 -17.79
N GLN A 5 17.13 -11.93 -17.92
CA GLN A 5 16.04 -11.00 -17.65
C GLN A 5 16.04 -10.74 -16.15
N MET A 6 16.82 -9.77 -15.76
CA MET A 6 16.74 -9.18 -14.43
C MET A 6 15.74 -8.03 -14.53
N CYS A 7 14.48 -8.38 -14.69
CA CYS A 7 13.38 -7.44 -14.55
C CYS A 7 12.82 -7.61 -13.13
N ILE A 8 13.52 -7.06 -12.15
CA ILE A 8 12.89 -6.72 -10.87
C ILE A 8 12.04 -5.51 -11.22
N ARG A 9 10.72 -5.71 -11.25
CA ARG A 9 9.74 -4.67 -11.55
C ARG A 9 9.09 -4.28 -10.24
N ASP A 10 9.65 -3.28 -9.59
CA ASP A 10 9.09 -2.77 -8.37
C ASP A 10 8.00 -1.75 -8.69
N SER A 11 6.85 -1.89 -8.02
CA SER A 11 5.76 -0.93 -8.03
C SER A 11 5.74 -0.21 -6.70
N TYR A 12 5.43 1.08 -6.70
CA TYR A 12 5.47 1.91 -5.50
C TYR A 12 4.15 1.91 -4.74
N TRP A 13 4.25 1.97 -3.42
CA TRP A 13 3.11 2.19 -2.53
C TRP A 13 2.67 3.65 -2.55
N ILE A 14 1.53 3.97 -1.88
CA ILE A 14 0.98 5.33 -1.79
C ILE A 14 1.97 6.36 -1.21
N ASN A 15 2.82 5.93 -0.30
CA ASN A 15 4.04 6.62 0.11
C ASN A 15 5.23 5.82 -0.41
N PRO A 16 5.93 6.28 -1.44
CA PRO A 16 7.01 5.50 -2.06
C PRO A 16 8.32 5.46 -1.25
N GLY A 17 8.42 6.20 -0.15
CA GLY A 17 9.65 6.35 0.60
C GLY A 17 10.56 7.44 0.03
N ASP A 18 11.85 7.13 -0.17
CA ASP A 18 12.85 8.10 -0.64
C ASP A 18 12.72 8.44 -2.13
N SER A 19 12.10 7.58 -2.93
CA SER A 19 11.99 7.80 -4.38
C SER A 19 10.84 7.03 -4.99
N GLY A 20 10.37 7.49 -6.15
CA GLY A 20 9.32 6.89 -6.94
C GLY A 20 7.99 7.65 -6.86
N ASP A 21 7.01 7.17 -7.59
CA ASP A 21 5.65 7.68 -7.59
C ASP A 21 4.65 6.53 -7.53
N PRO A 22 3.58 6.62 -6.74
CA PRO A 22 2.54 5.63 -6.71
C PRO A 22 1.77 5.55 -8.03
N ALA A 23 1.16 4.41 -8.29
CA ALA A 23 0.30 4.25 -9.45
C ALA A 23 -0.92 5.19 -9.33
N SER A 24 -1.27 5.83 -10.45
CA SER A 24 -2.44 6.71 -10.58
C SER A 24 -3.48 6.14 -11.53
N PHE A 25 -4.77 6.45 -11.26
CA PHE A 25 -5.90 5.88 -11.98
C PHE A 25 -6.87 6.98 -12.38
N SER A 26 -7.26 6.99 -13.66
CA SER A 26 -8.29 7.88 -14.20
C SER A 26 -9.43 7.03 -14.74
N TRP A 27 -10.62 7.17 -14.16
CA TRP A 27 -11.79 6.38 -14.48
C TRP A 27 -12.77 7.15 -15.35
N GLU A 28 -13.28 6.49 -16.38
CA GLU A 28 -14.45 6.92 -17.15
C GLU A 28 -15.61 6.00 -16.76
N LEU A 29 -16.53 6.53 -15.94
CA LEU A 29 -17.64 5.77 -15.38
C LEU A 29 -18.96 6.20 -16.02
N PRO A 30 -19.93 5.29 -16.22
CA PRO A 30 -21.30 5.64 -16.57
C PRO A 30 -21.97 6.46 -15.48
N SER A 31 -23.00 7.22 -15.84
CA SER A 31 -23.74 8.04 -14.86
C SER A 31 -24.31 7.21 -13.72
N GLY A 32 -24.17 7.72 -12.49
CA GLY A 32 -24.65 7.09 -11.26
C GLY A 32 -23.73 6.02 -10.65
N PHE A 33 -22.61 5.72 -11.32
CA PHE A 33 -21.56 4.88 -10.73
C PHE A 33 -20.52 5.74 -10.04
N ASP A 34 -19.94 5.19 -8.99
CA ASP A 34 -18.82 5.80 -8.26
C ASP A 34 -17.78 4.75 -7.91
N ILE A 35 -16.52 5.16 -7.79
CA ILE A 35 -15.40 4.27 -7.47
C ILE A 35 -14.57 4.84 -6.34
N SER A 36 -14.16 3.97 -5.43
CA SER A 36 -13.28 4.36 -4.33
C SER A 36 -11.86 4.64 -4.80
N GLU A 37 -11.08 5.29 -3.96
CA GLU A 37 -9.62 5.23 -4.05
C GLU A 37 -9.13 3.78 -4.00
N PRO A 38 -7.94 3.49 -4.54
CA PRO A 38 -7.37 2.16 -4.47
C PRO A 38 -7.14 1.70 -3.04
N ILE A 39 -7.47 0.45 -2.76
CA ILE A 39 -7.16 -0.20 -1.48
C ILE A 39 -5.83 -0.92 -1.66
N TRP A 40 -4.81 -0.42 -0.97
CA TRP A 40 -3.44 -0.88 -1.10
C TRP A 40 -3.16 -2.07 -0.20
N PRO A 41 -2.44 -3.10 -0.68
CA PRO A 41 -1.85 -4.14 0.17
C PRO A 41 -0.83 -3.56 1.15
N THR A 42 -0.41 -4.36 2.13
CA THR A 42 0.72 -4.01 2.98
C THR A 42 1.98 -3.88 2.12
N PRO A 43 2.71 -2.75 2.17
CA PRO A 43 3.92 -2.58 1.39
C PRO A 43 5.09 -3.41 1.94
N GLU A 44 6.09 -3.59 1.09
CA GLU A 44 7.39 -4.14 1.44
C GLU A 44 8.42 -3.03 1.54
N LEU A 45 9.43 -3.26 2.37
CA LEU A 45 10.62 -2.42 2.44
C LEU A 45 11.59 -2.87 1.34
N ILE A 46 11.83 -2.02 0.36
CA ILE A 46 12.71 -2.31 -0.78
C ILE A 46 13.98 -1.46 -0.63
N PRO A 47 15.11 -2.06 -0.18
CA PRO A 47 16.36 -1.34 -0.04
C PRO A 47 16.99 -1.06 -1.40
N TYR A 48 17.28 0.21 -1.66
CA TYR A 48 18.03 0.67 -2.84
C TYR A 48 19.13 1.64 -2.39
N PRO A 49 20.21 1.16 -1.77
CA PRO A 49 21.19 2.01 -1.12
C PRO A 49 21.75 3.14 -2.00
N PRO A 50 21.81 4.40 -1.51
CA PRO A 50 21.51 4.82 -0.13
C PRO A 50 20.02 5.04 0.17
N LEU A 51 19.13 4.79 -0.78
CA LEU A 51 17.71 5.03 -0.67
C LEU A 51 16.96 3.80 -0.13
N THR A 52 15.79 4.05 0.45
CA THR A 52 14.84 3.03 0.86
C THR A 52 13.47 3.38 0.29
N THR A 53 12.85 2.44 -0.40
CA THR A 53 11.53 2.63 -1.01
C THR A 53 10.50 1.70 -0.40
N PHE A 54 9.23 2.10 -0.48
CA PHE A 54 8.10 1.29 -0.08
C PHE A 54 7.31 0.90 -1.32
N GLY A 55 7.09 -0.39 -1.50
CA GLY A 55 6.45 -0.86 -2.71
C GLY A 55 6.18 -2.35 -2.70
N TYR A 56 6.19 -2.92 -3.88
CA TYR A 56 5.87 -4.32 -4.12
C TYR A 56 6.81 -4.89 -5.16
N THR A 57 7.38 -6.03 -4.86
CA THR A 57 8.18 -6.81 -5.81
C THR A 57 7.25 -7.68 -6.66
N ASP A 58 7.57 -7.84 -7.95
CA ASP A 58 6.88 -8.68 -8.93
C ASP A 58 5.47 -8.23 -9.33
N GLU A 59 4.47 -8.29 -8.46
CA GLU A 59 3.07 -8.06 -8.82
C GLU A 59 2.34 -7.19 -7.79
N LEU A 60 1.66 -6.14 -8.26
CA LEU A 60 0.76 -5.32 -7.46
C LEU A 60 -0.70 -5.61 -7.82
N LYS A 61 -1.47 -6.11 -6.87
CA LYS A 61 -2.92 -6.31 -6.98
C LYS A 61 -3.66 -5.29 -6.13
N LEU A 62 -4.40 -4.40 -6.76
CA LEU A 62 -5.20 -3.36 -6.10
C LEU A 62 -6.68 -3.71 -6.13
N LEU A 63 -7.39 -3.40 -5.04
CA LEU A 63 -8.84 -3.47 -5.01
C LEU A 63 -9.45 -2.07 -5.09
N PHE A 64 -10.57 -1.99 -5.79
CA PHE A 64 -11.42 -0.81 -5.85
C PHE A 64 -12.84 -1.21 -5.49
N LYS A 65 -13.53 -0.35 -4.74
CA LYS A 65 -14.95 -0.54 -4.44
C LYS A 65 -15.77 0.25 -5.44
N LEU A 66 -16.51 -0.47 -6.29
CA LEU A 66 -17.46 0.12 -7.22
C LEU A 66 -18.83 0.24 -6.55
N SER A 67 -19.37 1.45 -6.49
CA SER A 67 -20.73 1.73 -6.04
C SER A 67 -21.66 1.75 -7.24
N LEU A 68 -22.77 1.03 -7.13
CA LEU A 68 -23.72 0.81 -8.21
C LEU A 68 -25.00 1.63 -7.96
N PRO A 69 -25.61 2.26 -8.97
CA PRO A 69 -26.93 2.81 -8.84
C PRO A 69 -27.98 1.71 -8.65
N LYS A 70 -29.14 2.03 -8.09
CA LYS A 70 -30.23 1.05 -7.84
C LYS A 70 -30.67 0.30 -9.08
N GLN A 71 -30.60 0.95 -10.23
CA GLN A 71 -30.89 0.36 -11.55
C GLN A 71 -29.78 0.76 -12.50
N PHE A 72 -29.25 -0.19 -13.24
CA PHE A 72 -28.23 0.04 -14.25
C PHE A 72 -28.36 -0.96 -15.38
N ASP A 73 -27.89 -0.55 -16.57
CA ASP A 73 -27.81 -1.42 -17.74
C ASP A 73 -26.46 -2.19 -17.70
N PRO A 74 -26.47 -3.53 -17.81
CA PRO A 74 -25.26 -4.33 -17.89
C PRO A 74 -24.34 -4.00 -19.08
N ILE A 75 -24.86 -3.32 -20.11
CA ILE A 75 -24.09 -2.92 -21.29
C ILE A 75 -23.22 -1.68 -21.04
N ASN A 76 -23.32 -1.05 -19.88
CA ASN A 76 -22.51 0.11 -19.53
C ASN A 76 -21.01 -0.20 -19.65
N LYS A 77 -20.32 0.67 -20.39
CA LYS A 77 -18.89 0.58 -20.62
C LYS A 77 -18.14 1.36 -19.54
N PHE A 78 -17.16 0.73 -18.99
CA PHE A 78 -16.21 1.28 -18.03
C PHE A 78 -14.84 1.36 -18.67
N SER A 79 -14.08 2.37 -18.34
CA SER A 79 -12.71 2.53 -18.76
C SER A 79 -11.86 3.00 -17.58
N VAL A 80 -10.67 2.45 -17.44
CA VAL A 80 -9.65 2.95 -16.56
C VAL A 80 -8.35 3.15 -17.32
N LYS A 81 -7.75 4.31 -17.18
CA LYS A 81 -6.39 4.58 -17.59
C LYS A 81 -5.52 4.60 -16.33
N SER A 82 -4.50 3.77 -16.30
CA SER A 82 -3.51 3.72 -15.22
C SER A 82 -2.15 4.22 -15.71
N LYS A 83 -1.40 4.86 -14.81
CA LYS A 83 0.00 5.23 -15.01
C LYS A 83 0.78 4.78 -13.79
N TRP A 84 1.96 4.23 -14.00
CA TRP A 84 2.84 3.77 -12.93
C TRP A 84 4.30 3.84 -13.36
N LEU A 85 5.19 3.75 -12.41
CA LEU A 85 6.61 3.60 -12.65
C LEU A 85 7.02 2.14 -12.50
N VAL A 86 7.93 1.72 -13.35
CA VAL A 86 8.60 0.42 -13.26
C VAL A 86 10.09 0.72 -13.13
N CYS A 87 10.66 0.36 -11.99
CA CYS A 87 12.03 0.69 -11.68
C CYS A 87 12.92 -0.56 -11.55
N ALA A 88 14.12 -0.42 -12.08
CA ALA A 88 15.28 -1.24 -11.79
C ALA A 88 16.43 -0.24 -11.57
N ASP A 89 17.45 -0.20 -12.44
CA ASP A 89 18.49 0.85 -12.40
C ASP A 89 17.95 2.22 -12.84
N VAL A 90 16.90 2.23 -13.66
CA VAL A 90 16.21 3.42 -14.17
C VAL A 90 14.71 3.21 -14.06
N CYS A 91 13.99 4.25 -13.62
CA CYS A 91 12.53 4.25 -13.58
C CYS A 91 11.94 4.60 -14.95
N ILE A 92 11.09 3.74 -15.47
CA ILE A 92 10.43 3.90 -16.77
C ILE A 92 8.94 4.12 -16.53
N PRO A 93 8.39 5.29 -16.92
CA PRO A 93 6.96 5.50 -16.89
C PRO A 93 6.23 4.54 -17.83
N GLN A 94 5.18 3.93 -17.31
CA GLN A 94 4.30 3.04 -18.05
C GLN A 94 2.87 3.55 -17.96
N GLU A 95 2.08 3.25 -18.97
CA GLU A 95 0.64 3.51 -18.93
C GLU A 95 -0.13 2.37 -19.58
N GLY A 96 -1.36 2.19 -19.13
CA GLY A 96 -2.28 1.20 -19.69
C GLY A 96 -3.72 1.70 -19.67
N LYS A 97 -4.52 1.20 -20.59
CA LYS A 97 -5.96 1.45 -20.62
C LYS A 97 -6.70 0.12 -20.70
N VAL A 98 -7.67 -0.06 -19.79
CA VAL A 98 -8.55 -1.23 -19.77
C VAL A 98 -9.99 -0.77 -19.94
N ASN A 99 -10.72 -1.44 -20.84
CA ASN A 99 -12.14 -1.24 -21.02
C ASN A 99 -12.87 -2.53 -20.66
N PHE A 100 -13.97 -2.41 -19.94
CA PHE A 100 -14.77 -3.56 -19.54
C PHE A 100 -16.25 -3.20 -19.41
N THR A 101 -17.11 -4.22 -19.33
CA THR A 101 -18.54 -4.09 -19.06
C THR A 101 -18.88 -4.97 -17.86
N LEU A 102 -19.89 -4.57 -17.10
CA LEU A 102 -20.46 -5.44 -16.08
C LEU A 102 -21.42 -6.43 -16.74
N SER A 103 -21.31 -7.70 -16.40
CA SER A 103 -22.26 -8.72 -16.82
C SER A 103 -22.77 -9.48 -15.58
N LYS A 104 -23.95 -10.08 -15.69
CA LYS A 104 -24.38 -11.06 -14.70
C LYS A 104 -23.49 -12.28 -14.86
N GLY A 105 -22.60 -12.52 -13.90
CA GLY A 105 -21.69 -13.66 -13.90
C GLY A 105 -22.42 -14.99 -13.76
N SER A 106 -21.80 -16.06 -14.23
CA SER A 106 -22.20 -17.44 -13.91
C SER A 106 -21.73 -17.82 -12.50
N SER A 107 -22.28 -18.88 -11.91
CA SER A 107 -21.87 -19.41 -10.61
C SER A 107 -20.38 -19.77 -10.57
N ASN A 108 -19.83 -20.28 -11.68
CA ASN A 108 -18.42 -20.65 -11.77
C ASN A 108 -17.50 -19.42 -11.83
N ASP A 109 -17.88 -18.39 -12.60
CA ASP A 109 -17.14 -17.13 -12.63
C ASP A 109 -17.07 -16.47 -11.24
N PHE A 110 -18.18 -16.55 -10.49
CA PHE A 110 -18.26 -16.04 -9.13
C PHE A 110 -17.28 -16.73 -8.17
N LEU A 111 -17.09 -18.04 -8.29
CA LEU A 111 -16.13 -18.79 -7.44
C LEU A 111 -14.69 -18.38 -7.73
N VAL A 112 -14.29 -18.31 -8.99
CA VAL A 112 -12.93 -17.90 -9.38
C VAL A 112 -12.64 -16.46 -8.94
N GLN A 113 -13.58 -15.55 -9.18
CA GLN A 113 -13.43 -14.13 -8.76
C GLN A 113 -13.33 -14.00 -7.24
N ASN A 114 -14.11 -14.77 -6.47
CA ASN A 114 -14.01 -14.76 -5.01
C ASN A 114 -12.66 -15.26 -4.50
N ILE A 115 -12.06 -16.26 -5.12
CA ILE A 115 -10.73 -16.75 -4.75
C ILE A 115 -9.71 -15.62 -4.93
N LEU A 116 -9.67 -14.98 -6.11
CA LEU A 116 -8.76 -13.88 -6.40
C LEU A 116 -8.96 -12.67 -5.45
N ILE A 117 -10.22 -12.29 -5.23
CA ILE A 117 -10.55 -11.19 -4.32
C ILE A 117 -10.12 -11.51 -2.89
N ASN A 118 -10.33 -12.73 -2.42
CA ASN A 118 -9.94 -13.14 -1.07
C ASN A 118 -8.42 -13.22 -0.91
N GLU A 119 -7.70 -13.65 -1.93
CA GLU A 119 -6.23 -13.60 -1.96
C GLU A 119 -5.75 -12.16 -1.75
N VAL A 120 -6.24 -11.21 -2.55
CA VAL A 120 -5.85 -9.81 -2.41
C VAL A 120 -6.30 -9.22 -1.07
N ARG A 121 -7.50 -9.56 -0.58
CA ARG A 121 -7.97 -9.12 0.74
C ARG A 121 -7.08 -9.59 1.89
N SER A 122 -6.45 -10.76 1.76
CA SER A 122 -5.54 -11.26 2.79
C SER A 122 -4.26 -10.45 2.93
N SER A 123 -3.83 -9.77 1.87
CA SER A 123 -2.64 -8.89 1.85
C SER A 123 -2.94 -7.45 2.29
N ILE A 124 -4.21 -7.07 2.42
CA ILE A 124 -4.60 -5.73 2.88
C ILE A 124 -4.39 -5.62 4.39
N PRO A 125 -3.80 -4.51 4.86
CA PRO A 125 -3.66 -4.25 6.28
C PRO A 125 -5.01 -4.30 7.00
N LYS A 126 -5.06 -4.99 8.13
CA LYS A 126 -6.26 -5.05 8.96
C LYS A 126 -6.25 -3.90 9.95
N ALA A 127 -7.42 -3.28 10.16
CA ALA A 127 -7.56 -2.31 11.23
C ALA A 127 -7.21 -2.96 12.58
N ILE A 128 -6.29 -2.35 13.29
CA ILE A 128 -5.88 -2.81 14.62
C ILE A 128 -7.00 -2.47 15.60
N LYS A 129 -7.42 -3.43 16.41
CA LYS A 129 -8.38 -3.21 17.50
C LYS A 129 -7.70 -2.70 18.77
N GLN A 130 -6.42 -3.02 18.89
CA GLN A 130 -5.57 -2.61 20.00
C GLN A 130 -5.30 -1.11 19.91
N LYS A 131 -5.19 -0.48 21.06
CA LYS A 131 -4.80 0.91 21.15
C LYS A 131 -3.29 1.02 20.96
N VAL A 132 -2.87 1.85 20.01
CA VAL A 132 -1.48 2.24 19.83
C VAL A 132 -1.34 3.65 20.39
N ASP A 133 -0.65 3.76 21.51
CA ASP A 133 -0.27 5.07 22.06
C ASP A 133 1.01 5.56 21.37
N SER A 134 1.06 6.83 21.01
CA SER A 134 2.22 7.42 20.36
C SER A 134 2.75 8.61 21.15
N LYS A 135 4.08 8.72 21.21
CA LYS A 135 4.80 9.83 21.86
C LYS A 135 5.97 10.26 21.00
N ILE A 136 6.24 11.55 20.97
CA ILE A 136 7.42 12.10 20.30
C ILE A 136 8.40 12.60 21.36
N GLU A 137 9.61 12.08 21.34
CA GLU A 137 10.74 12.49 22.19
C GLU A 137 11.91 12.94 21.29
N GLY A 138 12.16 14.25 21.24
CA GLY A 138 13.14 14.80 20.31
C GLY A 138 12.71 14.55 18.85
N GLU A 139 13.49 13.79 18.12
CA GLU A 139 13.25 13.39 16.74
C GLU A 139 12.81 11.91 16.63
N ILE A 140 12.37 11.32 17.73
CA ILE A 140 11.95 9.93 17.75
C ILE A 140 10.45 9.85 18.03
N LEU A 141 9.72 9.19 17.14
CA LEU A 141 8.35 8.75 17.35
C LEU A 141 8.39 7.37 18.02
N ILE A 142 7.78 7.26 19.18
CA ILE A 142 7.65 6.01 19.94
C ILE A 142 6.22 5.53 19.81
N LEU A 143 6.02 4.37 19.21
CA LEU A 143 4.74 3.68 19.14
C LEU A 143 4.70 2.60 20.22
N ASN A 144 3.75 2.70 21.15
CA ASN A 144 3.58 1.73 22.23
C ASN A 144 2.47 0.74 21.84
N LEU A 145 2.85 -0.53 21.71
CA LEU A 145 2.03 -1.65 21.25
C LEU A 145 1.68 -2.55 22.45
N SER A 146 0.98 -1.98 23.46
CA SER A 146 0.81 -2.62 24.77
C SER A 146 0.04 -3.95 24.75
N ASP A 147 -0.93 -4.08 23.85
CA ASP A 147 -1.86 -5.23 23.81
C ASP A 147 -1.57 -6.19 22.65
N PHE A 148 -0.35 -6.15 22.14
CA PHE A 148 0.08 -7.02 21.07
C PHE A 148 0.71 -8.30 21.60
N ASP A 149 0.64 -9.37 20.79
CA ASP A 149 1.21 -10.66 21.10
C ASP A 149 2.75 -10.54 21.31
N SER A 150 3.25 -11.14 22.37
CA SER A 150 4.69 -11.18 22.67
C SER A 150 5.52 -11.90 21.59
N ASP A 151 4.88 -12.71 20.75
CA ASP A 151 5.53 -13.49 19.71
C ASP A 151 5.87 -12.70 18.45
N ILE A 152 5.50 -11.40 18.37
CA ILE A 152 5.93 -10.52 17.26
C ILE A 152 7.46 -10.51 17.21
N LYS A 153 8.00 -10.98 16.09
CA LYS A 153 9.46 -11.05 15.89
C LYS A 153 10.02 -9.74 15.39
N ASP A 154 9.28 -9.07 14.52
CA ASP A 154 9.67 -7.85 13.87
C ASP A 154 8.43 -6.98 13.61
N ALA A 155 8.62 -5.66 13.51
CA ALA A 155 7.59 -4.70 13.16
C ALA A 155 8.21 -3.49 12.47
N TYR A 156 7.50 -2.97 11.50
CA TYR A 156 7.88 -1.77 10.77
C TYR A 156 6.66 -0.87 10.58
N PHE A 157 6.83 0.42 10.81
CA PHE A 157 5.79 1.43 10.59
C PHE A 157 5.97 2.11 9.24
N PHE A 158 4.99 1.98 8.37
CA PHE A 158 4.91 2.63 7.06
C PHE A 158 3.94 3.81 7.17
N PRO A 159 4.40 5.06 7.25
CA PRO A 159 3.51 6.22 7.33
C PRO A 159 2.80 6.45 6.00
N PHE A 160 1.53 6.85 6.04
CA PHE A 160 0.81 7.25 4.82
C PHE A 160 1.35 8.54 4.20
N LYS A 161 1.91 9.41 5.03
CA LYS A 161 2.46 10.70 4.62
C LYS A 161 3.94 10.58 4.31
N GLU A 162 4.35 11.11 3.17
CA GLU A 162 5.74 11.17 2.75
C GLU A 162 6.59 12.14 3.58
N ASN A 163 7.88 11.92 3.60
CA ASN A 163 8.88 12.82 4.21
C ASN A 163 8.64 13.09 5.71
N VAL A 164 8.10 12.14 6.44
CA VAL A 164 7.88 12.22 7.89
C VAL A 164 8.96 11.52 8.67
N ILE A 165 9.34 10.34 8.24
CA ILE A 165 10.36 9.52 8.90
C ILE A 165 11.66 9.51 8.10
N ASP A 166 12.76 9.25 8.78
CA ASP A 166 14.06 9.01 8.14
C ASP A 166 14.12 7.54 7.68
N TYR A 167 13.97 7.33 6.38
CA TYR A 167 13.97 5.99 5.78
C TYR A 167 15.34 5.32 5.80
N SER A 168 16.43 6.10 5.96
CA SER A 168 17.81 5.58 6.01
C SER A 168 18.14 4.92 7.36
N ILE A 169 17.34 5.19 8.39
CA ILE A 169 17.54 4.68 9.74
C ILE A 169 16.56 3.54 10.02
N ASN A 170 17.11 2.37 10.34
CA ASN A 170 16.28 1.22 10.71
C ASN A 170 15.46 1.53 11.97
N GLN A 171 14.18 1.20 11.90
CA GLN A 171 13.29 1.28 13.06
C GLN A 171 13.69 0.22 14.08
N LYS A 172 13.63 0.56 15.37
CA LYS A 172 14.03 -0.33 16.43
C LYS A 172 12.83 -0.85 17.20
N LEU A 173 12.65 -2.17 17.20
CA LEU A 173 11.69 -2.85 18.06
C LEU A 173 12.33 -3.18 19.42
N ASP A 174 11.71 -2.75 20.50
CA ASP A 174 12.11 -3.08 21.87
C ASP A 174 10.97 -3.82 22.58
N LYS A 175 11.29 -4.93 23.20
CA LYS A 175 10.36 -5.77 23.94
C LYS A 175 10.78 -5.82 25.40
N ASN A 176 9.91 -5.39 26.26
CA ASN A 176 10.16 -5.42 27.71
C ASN A 176 8.90 -5.90 28.46
N LEU A 177 8.97 -5.94 29.77
CA LEU A 177 7.84 -6.36 30.62
C LEU A 177 6.61 -5.45 30.50
N ASP A 178 6.81 -4.19 30.06
CA ASP A 178 5.75 -3.19 29.91
C ASP A 178 5.10 -3.23 28.51
N GLY A 179 5.54 -4.14 27.62
CA GLY A 179 5.02 -4.31 26.27
C GLY A 179 6.06 -4.13 25.18
N ILE A 180 5.58 -3.87 23.97
CA ILE A 180 6.39 -3.72 22.77
C ILE A 180 6.41 -2.24 22.39
N LYS A 181 7.61 -1.70 22.10
CA LYS A 181 7.79 -0.33 21.63
C LYS A 181 8.54 -0.32 20.33
N LEU A 182 8.01 0.44 19.35
CA LEU A 182 8.67 0.68 18.09
C LEU A 182 9.19 2.13 18.05
N TYR A 183 10.48 2.28 17.84
CA TYR A 183 11.17 3.57 17.76
C TYR A 183 11.42 3.92 16.28
N VAL A 184 10.90 5.05 15.86
CA VAL A 184 10.95 5.53 14.49
C VAL A 184 11.59 6.90 14.46
N ASN A 185 12.67 7.06 13.70
CA ASN A 185 13.34 8.35 13.55
C ASN A 185 12.54 9.24 12.60
N LEU A 186 12.31 10.48 13.03
CA LEU A 186 11.62 11.50 12.25
C LEU A 186 12.65 12.35 11.49
N LEU A 187 12.34 12.74 10.26
CA LEU A 187 13.16 13.70 9.51
C LEU A 187 13.19 15.06 10.19
N GLU A 188 12.03 15.55 10.63
CA GLU A 188 11.87 16.79 11.36
C GLU A 188 10.69 16.68 12.32
N LYS A 189 10.86 17.11 13.57
CA LYS A 189 9.80 17.07 14.58
C LYS A 189 8.49 17.70 14.11
N ASN A 190 8.58 18.81 13.38
CA ASN A 190 7.40 19.55 12.91
C ASN A 190 6.64 18.83 11.78
N LYS A 191 7.28 17.93 11.04
CA LYS A 191 6.62 17.16 9.98
C LYS A 191 5.73 16.05 10.53
N ALA A 192 6.00 15.58 11.75
CA ALA A 192 5.15 14.59 12.43
C ALA A 192 3.82 15.20 12.92
N VAL A 193 3.71 16.52 13.02
CA VAL A 193 2.44 17.20 13.31
C VAL A 193 1.51 17.00 12.12
N GLY A 194 0.43 16.24 12.34
CA GLY A 194 -0.50 15.85 11.27
C GLY A 194 -0.20 14.49 10.63
N LEU A 195 0.61 13.65 11.30
CA LEU A 195 0.71 12.23 10.95
C LEU A 195 -0.67 11.60 11.13
N SER A 196 -1.35 11.29 10.03
CA SER A 196 -2.73 10.78 10.02
C SER A 196 -2.81 9.25 10.17
N GLY A 197 -1.65 8.58 10.33
CA GLY A 197 -1.56 7.13 10.47
C GLY A 197 -0.59 6.48 9.51
N GLY A 198 -0.65 5.17 9.47
CA GLY A 198 0.20 4.33 8.63
C GLY A 198 -0.20 2.88 8.74
N VAL A 199 0.64 2.01 8.19
CA VAL A 199 0.54 0.55 8.30
C VAL A 199 1.64 0.07 9.23
N LEU A 200 1.32 -0.89 10.08
CA LEU A 200 2.23 -1.54 11.03
C LEU A 200 2.25 -3.03 10.73
#